data_e27731962f58e52e55053e36abd75ecf
#
_entry.id   e27731962f58e52e55053e36abd75ecf
#
_cell.length_a   1.000
_cell.length_b   1.000
_cell.length_c   1.000
_cell.angle_alpha   90.00
_cell.angle_beta   90.00
_cell.angle_gamma   90.00
#
_symmetry.space_group_name_H-M   'P 1'
#
loop_
_entity.id
_entity.type
_entity.pdbx_description
1 polymer ?
#
loop_
_entity_poly.entity_id
_entity_poly.type
_entity_poly.pdbx_seq_one_letter_code
_entity_poly.pdbx_strand_id
1 'polypeptide(L)'
;MKPVPVLYIVVPCYNEEEALPLSAPVFRKKLGDLIAAGAIAPESRIVLVDDGSKDATWSIIRSLHESDAHFTGLRQICNRGHQNALTAGLMWSRARCD
;
A
#
# COMPACT_ATOMS: atom_id res chain seq x y z
N MET A 1 -18.83 4.37 23.98
CA MET A 1 -17.91 3.58 23.13
C MET A 1 -17.07 4.50 22.29
N LYS A 2 -15.77 4.29 22.29
CA LYS A 2 -14.86 5.13 21.53
C LYS A 2 -14.68 4.58 20.13
N PRO A 3 -14.74 5.42 19.11
CA PRO A 3 -14.41 4.96 17.77
C PRO A 3 -12.92 4.64 17.69
N VAL A 4 -12.59 3.60 16.94
CA VAL A 4 -11.20 3.27 16.69
C VAL A 4 -10.75 3.95 15.40
N PRO A 5 -9.47 4.33 15.33
CA PRO A 5 -8.97 5.03 14.14
C PRO A 5 -8.83 4.09 12.95
N VAL A 6 -8.97 4.66 11.77
CA VAL A 6 -8.66 3.97 10.53
C VAL A 6 -7.18 4.24 10.23
N LEU A 7 -6.41 3.18 10.05
CA LEU A 7 -4.98 3.31 9.78
C LEU A 7 -4.68 2.96 8.34
N TYR A 8 -3.91 3.82 7.69
CA TYR A 8 -3.38 3.54 6.37
C TYR A 8 -1.87 3.41 6.47
N ILE A 9 -1.37 2.21 6.21
CA ILE A 9 0.07 1.96 6.20
C ILE A 9 0.55 2.19 4.78
N VAL A 10 1.32 3.23 4.56
CA VAL A 10 1.80 3.59 3.23
C VAL A 10 3.20 3.04 3.04
N VAL A 11 3.37 2.18 2.05
CA VAL A 11 4.63 1.51 1.79
C VAL A 11 5.09 1.85 0.38
N PRO A 12 6.14 2.64 0.24
CA PRO A 12 6.69 2.91 -1.10
C PRO A 12 7.41 1.67 -1.62
N CYS A 13 7.14 1.35 -2.87
CA CYS A 13 7.73 0.19 -3.53
C CYS A 13 8.39 0.62 -4.82
N TYR A 14 9.61 0.14 -5.05
CA TYR A 14 10.32 0.42 -6.29
C TYR A 14 11.22 -0.76 -6.61
N ASN A 15 10.90 -1.46 -7.71
CA ASN A 15 11.65 -2.64 -8.14
C ASN A 15 11.78 -3.65 -7.02
N GLU A 16 10.65 -4.02 -6.42
CA GLU A 16 10.60 -4.91 -5.27
C GLU A 16 9.97 -6.25 -5.59
N GLU A 17 10.09 -6.70 -6.84
CA GLU A 17 9.38 -7.92 -7.22
C GLU A 17 9.82 -9.14 -6.42
N GLU A 18 11.06 -9.15 -5.92
CA GLU A 18 11.54 -10.28 -5.10
C GLU A 18 11.18 -10.11 -3.64
N ALA A 19 11.19 -8.88 -3.15
CA ALA A 19 10.97 -8.63 -1.72
C ALA A 19 9.50 -8.56 -1.37
N LEU A 20 8.67 -8.02 -2.25
CA LEU A 20 7.28 -7.76 -1.94
C LEU A 20 6.48 -9.03 -1.61
N PRO A 21 6.66 -10.15 -2.34
CA PRO A 21 5.93 -11.37 -1.96
C PRO A 21 6.28 -11.88 -0.57
N LEU A 22 7.46 -11.51 -0.07
CA LEU A 22 7.89 -11.92 1.26
C LEU A 22 7.41 -10.95 2.32
N SER A 23 7.38 -9.66 2.02
CA SER A 23 7.03 -8.65 3.02
C SER A 23 5.53 -8.41 3.12
N ALA A 24 4.78 -8.59 2.01
CA ALA A 24 3.35 -8.32 2.03
C ALA A 24 2.60 -9.15 3.07
N PRO A 25 2.84 -10.47 3.20
CA PRO A 25 2.14 -11.23 4.24
C PRO A 25 2.47 -10.75 5.65
N VAL A 26 3.69 -10.25 5.86
CA VAL A 26 4.08 -9.72 7.17
C VAL A 26 3.27 -8.47 7.50
N PHE A 27 3.15 -7.57 6.53
CA PHE A 27 2.33 -6.36 6.72
C PHE A 27 0.87 -6.74 6.97
N ARG A 28 0.37 -7.71 6.20
CA ARG A 28 -1.03 -8.10 6.32
C ARG A 28 -1.32 -8.71 7.68
N LYS A 29 -0.40 -9.53 8.18
CA LYS A 29 -0.57 -10.13 9.49
C LYS A 29 -0.55 -9.06 10.57
N LYS A 30 0.35 -8.11 10.48
CA LYS A 30 0.43 -7.04 11.46
C LYS A 30 -0.86 -6.23 11.46
N LEU A 31 -1.38 -5.92 10.29
CA LEU A 31 -2.63 -5.18 10.19
C LEU A 31 -3.76 -5.97 10.83
N GLY A 32 -3.84 -7.27 10.52
CA GLY A 32 -4.89 -8.13 11.06
C GLY A 32 -4.81 -8.25 12.56
N ASP A 33 -3.60 -8.32 13.11
CA ASP A 33 -3.41 -8.40 14.56
C ASP A 33 -3.93 -7.12 15.23
N LEU A 34 -3.66 -5.97 14.65
CA LEU A 34 -4.13 -4.70 15.20
C LEU A 34 -5.64 -4.58 15.12
N ILE A 35 -6.23 -5.05 14.04
CA ILE A 35 -7.69 -5.04 13.90
C ILE A 35 -8.31 -5.98 14.93
N ALA A 36 -7.76 -7.18 15.08
CA ALA A 36 -8.29 -8.16 16.01
C ALA A 36 -8.17 -7.68 17.45
N ALA A 37 -7.14 -6.90 17.75
CA ALA A 37 -6.95 -6.35 19.08
C ALA A 37 -7.85 -5.14 19.34
N GLY A 38 -8.59 -4.68 18.35
CA GLY A 38 -9.44 -3.51 18.49
C GLY A 38 -8.68 -2.19 18.50
N ALA A 39 -7.42 -2.21 18.09
CA ALA A 39 -6.60 -1.00 18.10
C ALA A 39 -6.88 -0.10 16.90
N ILE A 40 -7.30 -0.69 15.78
CA ILE A 40 -7.62 0.06 14.57
C ILE A 40 -8.90 -0.49 13.96
N ALA A 41 -9.52 0.29 13.09
CA ALA A 41 -10.79 -0.09 12.48
C ALA A 41 -10.57 -1.15 11.41
N PRO A 42 -11.58 -2.00 11.16
CA PRO A 42 -11.46 -3.03 10.10
C PRO A 42 -11.27 -2.47 8.70
N GLU A 43 -11.63 -1.22 8.46
CA GLU A 43 -11.43 -0.56 7.17
C GLU A 43 -9.98 -0.15 6.93
N SER A 44 -9.11 -0.33 7.90
CA SER A 44 -7.70 0.03 7.75
C SER A 44 -7.07 -0.73 6.60
N ARG A 45 -6.10 -0.12 5.94
CA ARG A 45 -5.53 -0.68 4.71
C ARG A 45 -4.04 -0.50 4.65
N ILE A 46 -3.43 -1.32 3.80
CA ILE A 46 -2.02 -1.20 3.44
C ILE A 46 -2.00 -0.61 2.03
N VAL A 47 -1.38 0.55 1.89
CA VAL A 47 -1.29 1.24 0.61
C VAL A 47 0.10 1.03 0.03
N LEU A 48 0.19 0.26 -1.03
CA LEU A 48 1.46 -0.03 -1.71
C LEU A 48 1.61 0.94 -2.87
N VAL A 49 2.61 1.79 -2.79
CA VAL A 49 2.81 2.84 -3.78
C VAL A 49 3.98 2.46 -4.69
N ASP A 50 3.69 2.22 -5.96
CA ASP A 50 4.71 1.89 -6.95
C ASP A 50 5.23 3.18 -7.56
N ASP A 51 6.51 3.45 -7.38
CA ASP A 51 7.15 4.67 -7.85
C ASP A 51 7.86 4.43 -9.19
N GLY A 52 7.11 3.90 -10.16
CA GLY A 52 7.64 3.71 -11.50
C GLY A 52 8.53 2.48 -11.67
N SER A 53 8.20 1.40 -10.98
CA SER A 53 8.96 0.16 -11.09
C SER A 53 8.98 -0.34 -12.53
N LYS A 54 10.09 -0.92 -12.93
CA LYS A 54 10.27 -1.48 -14.27
C LYS A 54 10.19 -3.00 -14.25
N ASP A 55 10.07 -3.60 -13.08
CA ASP A 55 9.93 -5.04 -12.95
C ASP A 55 8.47 -5.41 -12.69
N ALA A 56 8.23 -6.58 -12.14
CA ALA A 56 6.87 -7.08 -11.92
C ALA A 56 6.22 -6.55 -10.64
N THR A 57 6.82 -5.56 -9.99
CA THR A 57 6.29 -5.04 -8.72
C THR A 57 4.82 -4.64 -8.84
N TRP A 58 4.46 -3.90 -9.89
CA TRP A 58 3.09 -3.45 -10.05
C TRP A 58 2.12 -4.61 -10.23
N SER A 59 2.53 -5.65 -10.98
CA SER A 59 1.69 -6.83 -11.15
C SER A 59 1.43 -7.52 -9.83
N ILE A 60 2.44 -7.58 -8.97
CA ILE A 60 2.29 -8.19 -7.65
C ILE A 60 1.33 -7.38 -6.80
N ILE A 61 1.46 -6.04 -6.83
CA ILE A 61 0.57 -5.17 -6.08
C ILE A 61 -0.88 -5.37 -6.52
N ARG A 62 -1.11 -5.46 -7.83
CA ARG A 62 -2.45 -5.68 -8.34
C ARG A 62 -3.02 -7.02 -7.88
N SER A 63 -2.19 -8.05 -7.91
CA SER A 63 -2.64 -9.36 -7.45
C SER A 63 -3.00 -9.35 -5.97
N LEU A 64 -2.21 -8.66 -5.16
CA LEU A 64 -2.51 -8.54 -3.74
C LEU A 64 -3.84 -7.82 -3.53
N HIS A 65 -4.08 -6.76 -4.26
CA HIS A 65 -5.34 -6.03 -4.13
C HIS A 65 -6.53 -6.89 -4.54
N GLU A 66 -6.35 -7.70 -5.58
CA GLU A 66 -7.45 -8.55 -6.05
C GLU A 66 -7.76 -9.67 -5.08
N SER A 67 -6.76 -10.14 -4.36
CA SER A 67 -6.96 -11.25 -3.42
C SER A 67 -7.36 -10.78 -2.02
N ASP A 68 -7.07 -9.53 -1.66
CA ASP A 68 -7.32 -9.04 -0.32
C ASP A 68 -7.62 -7.55 -0.36
N ALA A 69 -8.84 -7.19 0.04
CA ALA A 69 -9.29 -5.80 -0.03
C ALA A 69 -8.50 -4.88 0.91
N HIS A 70 -7.75 -5.43 1.85
CA HIS A 70 -6.93 -4.61 2.74
C HIS A 70 -5.66 -4.09 2.07
N PHE A 71 -5.33 -4.59 0.88
CA PHE A 71 -4.25 -4.04 0.08
C PHE A 71 -4.82 -3.08 -0.95
N THR A 72 -4.23 -1.91 -1.05
CA THR A 72 -4.57 -0.92 -2.05
C THR A 72 -3.30 -0.54 -2.79
N GLY A 73 -3.38 -0.47 -4.11
CA GLY A 73 -2.22 -0.12 -4.92
C GLY A 73 -2.37 1.24 -5.56
N LEU A 74 -1.30 1.99 -5.55
CA LEU A 74 -1.21 3.26 -6.26
C LEU A 74 0.04 3.24 -7.12
N ARG A 75 -0.08 3.74 -8.33
CA ARG A 75 1.05 3.76 -9.25
C ARG A 75 1.40 5.19 -9.63
N GLN A 76 2.66 5.51 -9.45
CA GLN A 76 3.22 6.78 -9.89
C GLN A 76 3.81 6.56 -11.27
N ILE A 77 3.21 7.16 -12.29
CA ILE A 77 3.62 6.92 -13.66
C ILE A 77 4.95 7.59 -13.97
N CYS A 78 5.14 8.77 -13.42
CA CYS A 78 6.38 9.51 -13.61
C CYS A 78 7.22 9.44 -12.38
N ASN A 79 8.45 8.98 -12.55
CA ASN A 79 9.38 8.88 -11.44
C ASN A 79 9.98 10.25 -11.17
N ARG A 80 9.29 11.05 -10.39
CA ARG A 80 9.71 12.41 -10.12
C ARG A 80 10.29 12.64 -8.75
N GLY A 81 10.41 11.58 -7.97
CA GLY A 81 10.96 11.72 -6.65
C GLY A 81 10.06 11.09 -5.62
N HIS A 82 10.66 10.75 -4.49
CA HIS A 82 9.98 9.93 -3.50
C HIS A 82 8.84 10.66 -2.79
N GLN A 83 8.99 11.94 -2.57
CA GLN A 83 7.93 12.67 -1.90
C GLN A 83 6.67 12.72 -2.74
N ASN A 84 6.81 12.66 -4.07
CA ASN A 84 5.64 12.60 -4.92
C ASN A 84 4.92 11.27 -4.75
N ALA A 85 5.67 10.20 -4.59
CA ALA A 85 5.07 8.90 -4.37
C ALA A 85 4.30 8.87 -3.06
N LEU A 86 4.86 9.46 -2.01
CA LEU A 86 4.18 9.52 -0.73
C LEU A 86 2.91 10.37 -0.82
N THR A 87 2.99 11.48 -1.53
CA THR A 87 1.82 12.32 -1.73
C THR A 87 0.74 11.57 -2.49
N ALA A 88 1.14 10.81 -3.51
CA ALA A 88 0.19 10.01 -4.26
C ALA A 88 -0.46 8.96 -3.37
N GLY A 89 0.27 8.43 -2.39
CA GLY A 89 -0.28 7.50 -1.43
C GLY A 89 -1.41 8.07 -0.62
N LEU A 90 -1.31 9.35 -0.28
CA LEU A 90 -2.36 10.03 0.47
C LEU A 90 -3.48 10.51 -0.42
N MET A 91 -3.17 10.90 -1.65
CA MET A 91 -4.13 11.44 -2.59
C MET A 91 -4.33 10.47 -3.73
N TRP A 92 -4.60 9.28 -3.41
CA TRP A 92 -4.53 8.11 -4.25
C TRP A 92 -5.21 8.25 -5.61
N SER A 93 -6.10 9.15 -5.78
CA SER A 93 -6.75 9.33 -7.07
C SER A 93 -5.93 10.19 -8.03
N ARG A 94 -4.77 10.63 -7.61
CA ARG A 94 -4.04 11.67 -8.33
C ARG A 94 -2.66 11.23 -8.76
N ALA A 95 -2.46 10.00 -9.08
CA ALA A 95 -1.14 9.51 -9.49
C ALA A 95 -0.76 10.07 -10.86
N ARG A 96 -0.50 11.34 -10.93
CA ARG A 96 -0.20 12.04 -12.17
C ARG A 96 1.18 12.65 -12.14
N CYS A 97 1.71 12.83 -13.32
CA CYS A 97 3.02 13.40 -13.50
C CYS A 97 2.88 14.74 -14.16
N ASP A 98 2.74 15.74 -13.42
CA ASP A 98 2.69 17.05 -14.03
C ASP A 98 3.90 17.87 -13.66
#